data_adbaa731158c2e873e118ef342df7239
#
_entry.id   adbaa731158c2e873e118ef342df7239
#
_cell.length_a   1.000
_cell.length_b   1.000
_cell.length_c   1.000
_cell.angle_alpha   90.00
_cell.angle_beta   90.00
_cell.angle_gamma   90.00
#
_symmetry.space_group_name_H-M   'P 1'
#
loop_
_entity.id
_entity.type
_entity.pdbx_description
1 polymer ?
#
loop_
_entity_poly.entity_id
_entity_poly.type
_entity_poly.pdbx_seq_one_letter_code
_entity_poly.pdbx_strand_id
1 'polypeptide(L)' 'MKPIITEKAVMLIETKNTLVFLLDKRLSKDEIKKEIEEMFKVKVESVNTLIRGNKKYAYIKLNEKNPAIDVATKLGMI' A
#
# COMPACT_ATOMS: atom_id res chain seq x y z
N MET A 1 7.51 3.00 -6.40
CA MET A 1 6.40 3.33 -5.50
C MET A 1 6.91 4.07 -4.27
N LYS A 2 6.19 5.07 -3.85
CA LYS A 2 6.58 5.89 -2.72
C LYS A 2 5.52 5.78 -1.62
N PRO A 3 5.88 5.40 -0.38
CA PRO A 3 4.90 5.31 0.70
C PRO A 3 4.40 6.69 1.12
N ILE A 4 3.13 6.78 1.45
CA ILE A 4 2.49 7.99 1.94
C ILE A 4 2.40 7.92 3.46
N ILE A 5 2.93 8.95 4.13
CA ILE A 5 3.01 9.00 5.59
C ILE A 5 2.19 10.19 6.10
N THR A 6 0.90 10.20 5.82
CA THR A 6 -0.01 11.17 6.38
C THR A 6 -0.71 10.55 7.59
N GLU A 7 -1.29 11.38 8.42
CA GLU A 7 -2.06 10.92 9.58
C GLU A 7 -3.17 9.95 9.15
N LYS A 8 -3.87 10.27 8.06
CA LYS A 8 -4.93 9.43 7.52
C LYS A 8 -4.38 8.09 7.04
N ALA A 9 -3.23 8.10 6.35
CA ALA A 9 -2.60 6.87 5.86
C ALA A 9 -2.16 5.97 7.02
N VAL A 10 -1.61 6.55 8.08
CA VAL A 10 -1.22 5.81 9.28
C VAL A 10 -2.45 5.20 9.95
N MET A 11 -3.55 5.92 10.02
CA MET A 11 -4.81 5.38 10.54
C MET A 11 -5.28 4.17 9.75
N LEU A 12 -5.16 4.19 8.44
CA LEU A 12 -5.56 3.06 7.60
C LEU A 12 -4.70 1.82 7.84
N ILE A 13 -3.42 2.01 8.17
CA ILE A 13 -2.55 0.91 8.55
C ILE A 13 -3.08 0.23 9.82
N GLU A 14 -3.47 1.01 10.80
CA GLU A 14 -3.93 0.50 12.09
C GLU A 14 -5.35 -0.07 12.06
N THR A 15 -6.26 0.61 11.35
CA THR A 15 -7.69 0.26 11.40
C THR A 15 -8.14 -0.65 10.27
N LYS A 16 -7.51 -0.58 9.10
CA LYS A 16 -7.94 -1.31 7.90
C LYS A 16 -6.87 -2.22 7.31
N ASN A 17 -5.73 -2.34 7.98
CA ASN A 17 -4.62 -3.15 7.51
C ASN A 17 -4.23 -2.79 6.07
N THR A 18 -4.26 -1.50 5.76
CA THR A 18 -4.10 -0.96 4.40
C THR A 18 -2.92 0.00 4.33
N LEU A 19 -2.09 -0.18 3.30
CA LEU A 19 -0.98 0.71 3.00
C LEU A 19 -1.36 1.65 1.86
N VAL A 20 -0.83 2.87 1.88
CA VAL A 20 -1.07 3.85 0.81
C VAL A 20 0.26 4.20 0.16
N PHE A 21 0.29 4.10 -1.18
CA PHE A 21 1.48 4.43 -1.97
C PHE A 21 1.15 5.41 -3.08
N LEU A 22 2.13 6.25 -3.39
CA LEU A 22 2.07 7.11 -4.57
C LEU A 22 2.78 6.36 -5.70
N LEU A 23 2.13 6.26 -6.85
CA LEU A 23 2.57 5.43 -7.96
C LEU A 23 2.78 6.19 -9.26
N ASP A 24 3.49 5.55 -10.18
CA ASP A 24 3.48 5.91 -11.58
C ASP A 24 2.11 5.50 -12.17
N LYS A 25 1.51 6.36 -12.99
CA LYS A 25 0.20 6.11 -13.60
C LYS A 25 0.14 4.85 -14.48
N ARG A 26 1.29 4.37 -14.92
CA ARG A 26 1.38 3.23 -15.84
C ARG A 26 1.18 1.88 -15.17
N LEU A 27 1.30 1.81 -13.86
CA LEU A 27 1.19 0.54 -13.15
C LEU A 27 -0.27 0.10 -13.03
N SER A 28 -0.55 -1.15 -13.40
CA SER A 28 -1.87 -1.74 -13.21
C SER A 28 -2.00 -2.29 -11.79
N LYS A 29 -3.24 -2.60 -11.37
CA LYS A 29 -3.49 -3.19 -10.05
C LYS A 29 -2.76 -4.52 -9.88
N ASP A 30 -2.74 -5.33 -10.92
CA ASP A 30 -2.08 -6.64 -10.87
C ASP A 30 -0.57 -6.51 -10.70
N GLU A 31 0.03 -5.55 -11.40
CA GLU A 31 1.46 -5.26 -11.27
C GLU A 31 1.80 -4.77 -9.88
N ILE A 32 0.98 -3.88 -9.32
CA ILE A 32 1.16 -3.35 -7.98
C ILE A 32 1.10 -4.47 -6.95
N LYS A 33 0.08 -5.32 -7.05
CA LYS A 33 -0.11 -6.45 -6.14
C LYS A 33 1.09 -7.38 -6.17
N LYS A 34 1.52 -7.76 -7.36
CA LYS A 34 2.65 -8.66 -7.54
C LYS A 34 3.94 -8.07 -6.96
N GLU A 35 4.18 -6.81 -7.23
CA GLU A 35 5.39 -6.13 -6.75
C GLU A 35 5.44 -6.08 -5.22
N ILE A 36 4.33 -5.73 -4.60
CA ILE A 36 4.25 -5.68 -3.13
C ILE A 36 4.42 -7.07 -2.52
N GLU A 37 3.76 -8.07 -3.09
CA GLU A 37 3.87 -9.44 -2.59
C GLU A 37 5.28 -9.98 -2.68
N GLU A 38 5.99 -9.68 -3.75
CA GLU A 38 7.37 -10.11 -3.93
C GLU A 38 8.34 -9.34 -3.03
N MET A 39 8.14 -8.03 -2.93
CA MET A 39 9.04 -7.14 -2.18
C MET A 39 9.00 -7.40 -0.67
N PHE A 40 7.82 -7.59 -0.12
CA PHE A 40 7.64 -7.74 1.32
C PHE A 40 7.26 -9.15 1.75
N LYS A 41 7.07 -10.05 0.80
CA LYS A 41 6.70 -11.45 1.06
C LYS A 41 5.43 -11.56 1.90
N VAL A 42 4.42 -10.81 1.47
CA VAL A 42 3.11 -10.77 2.11
C VAL A 42 2.03 -11.10 1.09
N LYS A 43 0.84 -11.43 1.55
CA LYS A 43 -0.32 -11.61 0.68
C LYS A 43 -1.17 -10.36 0.66
N VAL A 44 -1.46 -9.89 -0.54
CA VAL A 44 -2.31 -8.73 -0.75
C VAL A 44 -3.74 -9.22 -0.99
N GLU A 45 -4.68 -8.72 -0.20
CA GLU A 45 -6.08 -9.07 -0.34
C GLU A 45 -6.75 -8.29 -1.45
N SER A 46 -6.49 -6.97 -1.52
CA SER A 46 -7.06 -6.14 -2.57
C SER A 46 -6.20 -4.92 -2.83
N VAL A 47 -6.33 -4.36 -4.03
CA VAL A 47 -5.67 -3.13 -4.43
C VAL A 47 -6.72 -2.20 -5.04
N ASN A 48 -6.86 -1.01 -4.46
CA ASN A 48 -7.71 0.04 -5.00
C ASN A 48 -6.83 1.19 -5.43
N THR A 49 -7.12 1.79 -6.57
CA THR A 49 -6.37 2.91 -7.08
C THR A 49 -7.25 4.14 -7.22
N LEU A 50 -6.64 5.30 -7.03
CA LEU A 50 -7.30 6.59 -7.12
C LEU A 50 -6.39 7.54 -7.87
N ILE A 51 -6.94 8.23 -8.86
CA ILE A 51 -6.20 9.25 -9.62
C ILE A 51 -6.67 10.63 -9.19
N ARG A 52 -5.74 11.47 -8.76
CA ARG A 52 -6.00 12.88 -8.45
C ARG A 52 -5.01 13.73 -9.23
N GLY A 53 -5.53 14.50 -10.18
CA GLY A 53 -4.69 15.32 -11.06
C GLY A 53 -3.70 14.43 -11.81
N ASN A 54 -2.42 14.65 -11.61
CA ASN A 54 -1.35 13.88 -12.26
C ASN A 54 -0.82 12.74 -11.40
N LYS A 55 -1.43 12.48 -10.25
CA LYS A 55 -0.93 11.50 -9.29
C LYS A 55 -1.88 10.32 -9.16
N LYS A 56 -1.30 9.14 -9.04
CA LYS A 56 -2.05 7.90 -8.80
C LYS A 56 -1.68 7.36 -7.43
N TYR A 57 -2.69 7.07 -6.62
CA TYR A 57 -2.51 6.49 -5.29
C TYR A 57 -3.03 5.06 -5.28
N ALA A 58 -2.33 4.18 -4.58
CA ALA A 58 -2.79 2.82 -4.38
C ALA A 58 -3.08 2.58 -2.92
N TYR A 59 -4.25 2.04 -2.63
CA TYR A 59 -4.65 1.58 -1.32
C TYR A 59 -4.53 0.06 -1.34
N ILE A 60 -3.54 -0.47 -0.65
CA ILE A 60 -3.20 -1.89 -0.69
C ILE A 60 -3.59 -2.54 0.62
N LYS A 61 -4.68 -3.32 0.59
CA LYS A 61 -5.14 -4.05 1.76
C LYS A 61 -4.45 -5.40 1.82
N LEU A 62 -3.76 -5.67 2.92
CA LEU A 62 -3.06 -6.93 3.13
C LEU A 62 -3.99 -7.96 3.77
N ASN A 63 -3.62 -9.23 3.60
CA ASN A 63 -4.28 -10.32 4.32
C ASN A 63 -4.11 -10.11 5.82
N GLU A 64 -5.11 -10.47 6.61
CA GLU A 64 -5.06 -10.28 8.06
C GLU A 64 -3.91 -11.01 8.75
N LYS A 65 -3.35 -12.04 8.12
CA LYS A 65 -2.17 -12.74 8.62
C LYS A 65 -0.87 -11.95 8.39
N ASN A 66 -0.93 -10.90 7.59
CA ASN A 66 0.21 -10.04 7.29
C ASN A 66 -0.12 -8.62 7.78
N PRO A 67 0.22 -8.27 9.03
CA PRO A 67 -0.08 -6.95 9.57
C PRO A 67 0.62 -5.85 8.76
N ALA A 68 -0.16 -4.87 8.32
CA ALA A 68 0.39 -3.75 7.56
C ALA A 68 1.38 -2.93 8.38
N ILE A 69 1.23 -2.93 9.71
CA ILE A 69 2.14 -2.24 10.61
C ILE A 69 3.58 -2.77 10.48
N ASP A 70 3.75 -4.07 10.27
CA ASP A 70 5.06 -4.68 10.11
C ASP A 70 5.73 -4.21 8.81
N VAL A 71 4.96 -4.12 7.73
CA VAL A 71 5.46 -3.61 6.45
C VAL A 71 5.81 -2.13 6.57
N ALA A 72 4.96 -1.36 7.21
CA ALA A 72 5.19 0.06 7.44
C ALA A 72 6.47 0.29 8.24
N THR A 73 6.72 -0.53 9.24
CA THR A 73 7.95 -0.47 10.05
C THR A 73 9.19 -0.75 9.19
N LYS A 74 9.12 -1.75 8.31
CA LYS A 74 10.21 -2.07 7.39
C LYS A 74 10.48 -0.93 6.40
N LEU A 75 9.46 -0.18 6.05
CA LEU A 75 9.58 0.97 5.13
C LEU A 75 10.03 2.24 5.84
N GLY A 76 10.15 2.22 7.15
CA GLY A 76 10.51 3.39 7.93
C GLY A 76 9.37 4.40 8.08
N MET A 77 8.11 3.95 7.90
CA MET A 77 6.94 4.84 7.99
C MET A 77 6.54 5.12 9.45
N ILE A 78 6.95 4.25 10.34
CA ILE A 78 6.61 4.35 11.76
C ILE A 78 7.84 4.13 12.61
#